data_00a18d23fe3818cc0a223adf18a20789
#
_entry.id   00a18d23fe3818cc0a223adf18a20789
#
_cell.length_a   1.000
_cell.length_b   1.000
_cell.length_c   1.000
_cell.angle_alpha   90.00
_cell.angle_beta   90.00
_cell.angle_gamma   90.00
#
_symmetry.space_group_name_H-M   'P 1'
#
loop_
_entity.id
_entity.type
_entity.pdbx_description
1 polymer ?
#
loop_
_entity_poly.entity_id
_entity_poly.type
_entity_poly.pdbx_seq_one_letter_code
_entity_poly.pdbx_strand_id
1 'polypeptide(L)'
;ILLNDSANGFSEEERAEYIRPFINPGEDRRPTLTWPRQIPIEGEPNEVVEEVSKNGEFHKDSDIPKLFINAEPGSILIGDQREYVRSWKNIKEVSVKGNHFIQEHSADEIGISIKEFIASI
;
A
#
# COMPACT_ATOMS: atom_id res chain seq x y z
N ILE A 1 3.54 12.47 6.61
CA ILE A 1 2.72 11.29 6.97
C ILE A 1 3.66 10.12 7.22
N LEU A 2 4.43 9.64 6.21
CA LEU A 2 5.35 8.50 6.35
C LEU A 2 6.28 8.62 7.57
N LEU A 3 6.95 9.75 7.72
CA LEU A 3 7.91 9.96 8.83
C LEU A 3 7.30 9.96 10.23
N ASN A 4 5.98 10.04 10.34
CA ASN A 4 5.26 9.99 11.61
C ASN A 4 4.51 8.67 11.83
N ASP A 5 4.40 7.82 10.81
CA ASP A 5 3.61 6.58 10.85
C ASP A 5 4.42 5.39 11.37
N SER A 6 5.73 5.48 11.40
CA SER A 6 6.60 4.39 11.87
C SER A 6 6.46 4.25 13.40
N ALA A 7 6.07 3.06 13.85
CA ALA A 7 5.79 2.78 15.26
C ALA A 7 7.02 2.93 16.16
N ASN A 8 8.23 2.77 15.61
CA ASN A 8 9.50 2.83 16.32
C ASN A 8 10.32 4.09 15.98
N GLY A 9 9.79 4.94 15.08
CA GLY A 9 10.53 6.04 14.50
C GLY A 9 11.60 5.56 13.50
N PHE A 10 12.00 6.42 12.58
CA PHE A 10 13.15 6.19 11.71
C PHE A 10 14.44 6.60 12.41
N SER A 11 15.52 5.87 12.19
CA SER A 11 16.86 6.35 12.47
C SER A 11 17.16 7.61 11.65
N GLU A 12 18.19 8.34 12.02
CA GLU A 12 18.61 9.52 11.24
C GLU A 12 19.03 9.15 9.81
N GLU A 13 19.65 7.98 9.63
CA GLU A 13 20.07 7.48 8.33
C GLU A 13 18.86 7.12 7.43
N GLU A 14 17.90 6.40 7.95
CA GLU A 14 16.64 6.08 7.24
C GLU A 14 15.88 7.34 6.88
N ARG A 15 15.75 8.27 7.81
CA ARG A 15 15.11 9.57 7.57
C ARG A 15 15.83 10.36 6.47
N ALA A 16 17.15 10.38 6.47
CA ALA A 16 17.95 11.06 5.46
C ALA A 16 17.73 10.44 4.08
N GLU A 17 17.62 9.11 4.00
CA GLU A 17 17.33 8.41 2.74
C GLU A 17 15.95 8.76 2.17
N TYR A 18 14.92 8.82 3.01
CA TYR A 18 13.58 9.26 2.57
C TYR A 18 13.53 10.72 2.12
N ILE A 19 14.37 11.59 2.71
CA ILE A 19 14.44 13.01 2.35
C ILE A 19 15.31 13.24 1.11
N ARG A 20 16.32 12.40 0.88
CA ARG A 20 17.33 12.56 -0.17
C ARG A 20 16.78 12.96 -1.55
N PRO A 21 15.69 12.36 -2.07
CA PRO A 21 15.14 12.73 -3.38
C PRO A 21 14.50 14.13 -3.42
N PHE A 22 14.25 14.75 -2.26
CA PHE A 22 13.45 15.96 -2.12
C PHE A 22 14.23 17.14 -1.50
N ILE A 23 15.55 17.04 -1.45
CA ILE A 23 16.42 18.07 -0.85
C ILE A 23 16.26 19.41 -1.60
N ASN A 24 16.32 19.36 -2.93
CA ASN A 24 16.19 20.56 -3.74
C ASN A 24 14.73 20.96 -3.90
N PRO A 25 14.39 22.26 -3.72
CA PRO A 25 13.06 22.75 -4.01
C PRO A 25 12.76 22.75 -5.52
N GLY A 26 11.48 22.76 -5.88
CA GLY A 26 11.05 22.79 -7.28
C GLY A 26 10.78 21.41 -7.83
N GLU A 27 11.38 21.04 -8.97
CA GLU A 27 11.06 19.83 -9.73
C GLU A 27 11.28 18.53 -8.95
N ASP A 28 12.30 18.46 -8.12
CA ASP A 28 12.58 17.28 -7.29
C ASP A 28 11.42 16.98 -6.32
N ARG A 29 10.66 18.03 -5.94
CA ARG A 29 9.49 17.91 -5.06
C ARG A 29 8.16 17.78 -5.79
N ARG A 30 8.14 17.84 -7.12
CA ARG A 30 6.90 17.71 -7.90
C ARG A 30 6.11 16.43 -7.59
N PRO A 31 6.73 15.24 -7.45
CA PRO A 31 6.00 14.01 -7.14
C PRO A 31 5.19 14.10 -5.85
N THR A 32 5.69 14.81 -4.83
CA THR A 32 4.97 14.98 -3.55
C THR A 32 3.71 15.82 -3.67
N LEU A 33 3.58 16.61 -4.75
CA LEU A 33 2.39 17.41 -5.06
C LEU A 33 1.47 16.70 -6.04
N THR A 34 2.04 16.10 -7.11
CA THR A 34 1.24 15.53 -8.20
C THR A 34 0.60 14.21 -7.82
N TRP A 35 1.33 13.34 -7.12
CA TRP A 35 0.80 12.03 -6.73
C TRP A 35 -0.45 12.12 -5.84
N PRO A 36 -0.49 12.92 -4.75
CA PRO A 36 -1.70 13.03 -3.94
C PRO A 36 -2.93 13.56 -4.70
N ARG A 37 -2.69 14.37 -5.73
CA ARG A 37 -3.78 14.89 -6.59
C ARG A 37 -4.40 13.85 -7.50
N GLN A 38 -3.77 12.69 -7.66
CA GLN A 38 -4.29 11.55 -8.42
C GLN A 38 -5.03 10.54 -7.53
N ILE A 39 -5.15 10.77 -6.23
CA ILE A 39 -5.98 9.94 -5.37
C ILE A 39 -7.44 10.27 -5.68
N PRO A 40 -8.25 9.27 -6.11
CA PRO A 40 -9.62 9.51 -6.58
C PRO A 40 -10.59 9.75 -5.42
N ILE A 41 -10.54 10.96 -4.87
CA ILE A 41 -11.43 11.39 -3.78
C ILE A 41 -12.68 12.03 -4.40
N GLU A 42 -13.86 11.65 -3.91
CA GLU A 42 -15.15 12.17 -4.38
C GLU A 42 -15.38 12.00 -5.90
N GLY A 43 -14.75 11.02 -6.50
CA GLY A 43 -14.93 10.73 -7.93
C GLY A 43 -14.01 11.50 -8.88
N GLU A 44 -13.03 12.23 -8.37
CA GLU A 44 -12.09 13.00 -9.17
C GLU A 44 -10.62 12.62 -8.86
N PRO A 45 -9.71 12.53 -9.86
CA PRO A 45 -9.97 12.65 -11.30
C PRO A 45 -10.76 11.44 -11.87
N ASN A 46 -11.72 11.69 -12.74
CA ASN A 46 -12.62 10.65 -13.27
C ASN A 46 -11.87 9.52 -13.99
N GLU A 47 -10.86 9.84 -14.79
CA GLU A 47 -10.04 8.83 -15.47
C GLU A 47 -9.35 7.86 -14.50
N VAL A 48 -8.95 8.33 -13.32
CA VAL A 48 -8.34 7.49 -12.28
C VAL A 48 -9.40 6.62 -11.62
N VAL A 49 -10.59 7.16 -11.36
CA VAL A 49 -11.73 6.40 -10.83
C VAL A 49 -12.07 5.23 -11.77
N GLU A 50 -12.16 5.49 -13.07
CA GLU A 50 -12.46 4.46 -14.07
C GLU A 50 -11.41 3.35 -14.08
N GLU A 51 -10.12 3.69 -14.07
CA GLU A 51 -9.03 2.71 -14.06
C GLU A 51 -8.99 1.90 -12.76
N VAL A 52 -9.17 2.54 -11.61
CA VAL A 52 -9.23 1.85 -10.32
C VAL A 52 -10.42 0.88 -10.28
N SER A 53 -11.58 1.30 -10.81
CA SER A 53 -12.77 0.45 -10.88
C SER A 53 -12.55 -0.77 -11.77
N LYS A 54 -12.03 -0.59 -12.98
CA LYS A 54 -11.70 -1.69 -13.91
C LYS A 54 -10.71 -2.68 -13.30
N ASN A 55 -9.66 -2.17 -12.65
CA ASN A 55 -8.67 -3.00 -11.97
C ASN A 55 -9.30 -3.79 -10.82
N GLY A 56 -10.17 -3.15 -10.05
CA GLY A 56 -10.89 -3.81 -8.96
C GLY A 56 -11.79 -4.95 -9.46
N GLU A 57 -12.56 -4.74 -10.52
CA GLU A 57 -13.40 -5.76 -11.16
C GLU A 57 -12.57 -6.92 -11.72
N PHE A 58 -11.48 -6.60 -12.43
CA PHE A 58 -10.56 -7.61 -12.95
C PHE A 58 -10.00 -8.50 -11.83
N HIS A 59 -9.51 -7.92 -10.76
CA HIS A 59 -8.93 -8.69 -9.65
C HIS A 59 -9.99 -9.49 -8.89
N LYS A 60 -11.20 -8.95 -8.75
CA LYS A 60 -12.30 -9.62 -8.08
C LYS A 60 -12.67 -10.93 -8.76
N ASP A 61 -12.72 -10.95 -10.10
CA ASP A 61 -13.17 -12.10 -10.88
C ASP A 61 -12.04 -13.00 -11.41
N SER A 62 -10.81 -12.53 -11.38
CA SER A 62 -9.64 -13.26 -11.87
C SER A 62 -9.29 -14.45 -10.98
N ASP A 63 -8.95 -15.59 -11.60
CA ASP A 63 -8.43 -16.77 -10.93
C ASP A 63 -6.91 -16.71 -10.65
N ILE A 64 -6.24 -15.61 -11.00
CA ILE A 64 -4.83 -15.40 -10.66
C ILE A 64 -4.67 -15.47 -9.13
N PRO A 65 -3.71 -16.28 -8.63
CA PRO A 65 -3.41 -16.32 -7.20
C PRO A 65 -3.01 -14.94 -6.67
N LYS A 66 -3.58 -14.55 -5.54
CA LYS A 66 -3.34 -13.24 -4.91
C LYS A 66 -2.93 -13.42 -3.45
N LEU A 67 -1.95 -12.65 -3.02
CA LEU A 67 -1.60 -12.51 -1.61
C LEU A 67 -2.05 -11.15 -1.09
N PHE A 68 -2.92 -11.14 -0.11
CA PHE A 68 -3.31 -9.94 0.62
C PHE A 68 -2.54 -9.88 1.94
N ILE A 69 -1.66 -8.91 2.08
CA ILE A 69 -0.97 -8.64 3.33
C ILE A 69 -1.74 -7.55 4.06
N ASN A 70 -2.52 -7.98 5.04
CA ASN A 70 -3.39 -7.12 5.84
C ASN A 70 -2.62 -6.47 6.98
N ALA A 71 -2.73 -5.15 7.12
CA ALA A 71 -2.17 -4.41 8.24
C ALA A 71 -3.08 -4.46 9.47
N GLU A 72 -2.52 -4.74 10.65
CA GLU A 72 -3.25 -4.67 11.92
C GLU A 72 -2.54 -3.75 12.91
N PRO A 73 -3.23 -2.68 13.39
CA PRO A 73 -4.64 -2.34 13.15
C PRO A 73 -4.94 -1.80 11.74
N GLY A 74 -3.91 -1.38 10.98
CA GLY A 74 -4.08 -0.71 9.70
C GLY A 74 -4.54 0.75 9.86
N SER A 75 -4.66 1.47 8.75
CA SER A 75 -5.14 2.86 8.78
C SER A 75 -5.96 3.29 7.55
N ILE A 76 -5.59 2.89 6.33
CA ILE A 76 -6.28 3.29 5.10
C ILE A 76 -7.09 2.11 4.53
N LEU A 77 -6.46 0.97 4.30
CA LEU A 77 -7.14 -0.23 3.82
C LEU A 77 -7.82 -0.96 5.00
N ILE A 78 -8.90 -0.39 5.50
CA ILE A 78 -9.70 -0.89 6.62
C ILE A 78 -11.20 -0.85 6.29
N GLY A 79 -12.05 -1.41 7.13
CA GLY A 79 -13.50 -1.38 6.93
C GLY A 79 -13.91 -1.95 5.56
N ASP A 80 -14.75 -1.23 4.85
CA ASP A 80 -15.34 -1.67 3.56
C ASP A 80 -14.29 -1.94 2.48
N GLN A 81 -13.20 -1.17 2.43
CA GLN A 81 -12.11 -1.40 1.49
C GLN A 81 -11.42 -2.75 1.74
N ARG A 82 -11.20 -3.10 3.01
CA ARG A 82 -10.63 -4.39 3.41
C ARG A 82 -11.57 -5.54 3.03
N GLU A 83 -12.84 -5.41 3.34
CA GLU A 83 -13.85 -6.43 2.98
C GLU A 83 -14.00 -6.59 1.47
N TYR A 84 -13.89 -5.50 0.71
CA TYR A 84 -13.87 -5.58 -0.75
C TYR A 84 -12.69 -6.41 -1.26
N VAL A 85 -11.49 -6.21 -0.76
CA VAL A 85 -10.32 -7.03 -1.14
C VAL A 85 -10.52 -8.49 -0.73
N ARG A 86 -11.07 -8.76 0.44
CA ARG A 86 -11.40 -10.12 0.91
C ARG A 86 -12.41 -10.85 0.04
N SER A 87 -13.25 -10.11 -0.70
CA SER A 87 -14.23 -10.67 -1.62
C SER A 87 -13.62 -11.15 -2.95
N TRP A 88 -12.35 -10.88 -3.22
CA TRP A 88 -11.72 -11.29 -4.45
C TRP A 88 -11.48 -12.79 -4.51
N LYS A 89 -11.60 -13.36 -5.71
CA LYS A 89 -11.32 -14.79 -5.94
C LYS A 89 -9.83 -15.10 -5.73
N ASN A 90 -9.58 -16.34 -5.32
CA ASN A 90 -8.24 -16.91 -5.19
C ASN A 90 -7.26 -16.02 -4.43
N ILE A 91 -7.74 -15.50 -3.30
CA ILE A 91 -6.96 -14.65 -2.41
C ILE A 91 -6.56 -15.40 -1.13
N LYS A 92 -5.29 -15.30 -0.76
CA LYS A 92 -4.77 -15.74 0.53
C LYS A 92 -4.46 -14.50 1.36
N GLU A 93 -4.99 -14.42 2.57
CA GLU A 93 -4.72 -13.31 3.49
C GLU A 93 -3.69 -13.72 4.54
N VAL A 94 -2.78 -12.79 4.84
CA VAL A 94 -1.85 -12.85 5.96
C VAL A 94 -1.88 -11.50 6.67
N SER A 95 -2.03 -11.50 8.00
CA SER A 95 -1.98 -10.26 8.79
C SER A 95 -0.58 -10.01 9.34
N VAL A 96 -0.13 -8.77 9.28
CA VAL A 96 1.10 -8.28 9.89
C VAL A 96 0.82 -7.05 10.74
N LYS A 97 1.67 -6.80 11.73
CA LYS A 97 1.52 -5.62 12.59
C LYS A 97 1.91 -4.35 11.85
N GLY A 98 1.10 -3.31 11.96
CA GLY A 98 1.43 -1.98 11.42
C GLY A 98 0.22 -1.15 11.04
N ASN A 99 0.48 0.05 10.58
CA ASN A 99 -0.52 1.00 10.11
C ASN A 99 -0.57 1.02 8.56
N HIS A 100 -0.19 2.15 7.92
CA HIS A 100 -0.22 2.27 6.47
C HIS A 100 1.04 1.73 5.80
N PHE A 101 2.20 2.09 6.34
CA PHE A 101 3.50 1.72 5.78
C PHE A 101 4.04 0.46 6.47
N ILE A 102 3.35 -0.66 6.27
CA ILE A 102 3.64 -1.95 6.93
C ILE A 102 5.03 -2.50 6.60
N GLN A 103 5.59 -2.15 5.45
CA GLN A 103 6.96 -2.53 5.06
C GLN A 103 8.02 -1.97 6.02
N GLU A 104 7.73 -0.88 6.72
CA GLU A 104 8.62 -0.29 7.72
C GLU A 104 8.47 -0.92 9.11
N HIS A 105 7.37 -1.64 9.33
CA HIS A 105 7.08 -2.27 10.61
C HIS A 105 7.34 -3.76 10.63
N SER A 106 7.06 -4.43 9.54
CA SER A 106 6.96 -5.90 9.45
C SER A 106 7.61 -6.44 8.17
N ALA A 107 8.78 -5.88 7.78
CA ALA A 107 9.48 -6.26 6.55
C ALA A 107 9.79 -7.76 6.47
N ASP A 108 10.27 -8.35 7.56
CA ASP A 108 10.65 -9.76 7.62
C ASP A 108 9.43 -10.67 7.49
N GLU A 109 8.35 -10.38 8.20
CA GLU A 109 7.10 -11.15 8.13
C GLU A 109 6.46 -11.06 6.74
N ILE A 110 6.52 -9.89 6.11
CA ILE A 110 6.09 -9.70 4.71
C ILE A 110 6.94 -10.55 3.77
N GLY A 111 8.26 -10.50 3.91
CA GLY A 111 9.20 -11.28 3.09
C GLY A 111 8.97 -12.78 3.20
N ILE A 112 8.77 -13.30 4.42
CA ILE A 112 8.44 -14.69 4.68
C ILE A 112 7.12 -15.07 4.01
N SER A 113 6.08 -14.26 4.20
CA SER A 113 4.75 -14.51 3.64
C SER A 113 4.75 -14.55 2.10
N ILE A 114 5.51 -13.66 1.45
CA ILE A 114 5.68 -13.66 0.00
C ILE A 114 6.40 -14.92 -0.47
N LYS A 115 7.47 -15.31 0.20
CA LYS A 115 8.23 -16.53 -0.12
C LYS A 115 7.36 -17.78 -0.02
N GLU A 116 6.59 -17.91 1.05
CA GLU A 116 5.66 -19.03 1.25
C GLU A 116 4.54 -19.04 0.21
N PHE A 117 4.00 -17.88 -0.14
CA PHE A 117 2.98 -17.75 -1.16
C PHE A 117 3.49 -18.20 -2.53
N ILE A 118 4.67 -17.72 -2.95
CA ILE A 118 5.28 -18.11 -4.23
C ILE A 118 5.55 -19.62 -4.27
N ALA A 119 5.98 -20.22 -3.16
CA ALA A 119 6.21 -21.66 -3.08
C ALA A 119 4.92 -22.49 -3.12
N SER A 120 3.75 -21.88 -2.93
CA SER A 120 2.44 -22.56 -2.90
C SER A 120 1.68 -22.51 -4.21
N ILE A 121 2.14 -21.74 -5.18
CA ILE A 121 1.53 -21.58 -6.51
C ILE A 121 2.46 -22.18 -7.59
#